data_bdf85d6df94f594275575a9d7e94a425
#
_entry.id   bdf85d6df94f594275575a9d7e94a425
#
_cell.length_a   1.000
_cell.length_b   1.000
_cell.length_c   1.000
_cell.angle_alpha   90.00
_cell.angle_beta   90.00
_cell.angle_gamma   90.00
#
_symmetry.space_group_name_H-M   'P 1'
#
loop_
_entity.id
_entity.type
_entity.pdbx_description
1 polymer ?
#
loop_
_entity_poly.entity_id
_entity_poly.type
_entity_poly.pdbx_seq_one_letter_code
_entity_poly.pdbx_strand_id
1 'polypeptide(L)'
;PYNTVAYFRIANLPEFKAKLSETSIGKIGNNEDIQSLMSSFYEEFLTAYPEIEEELGMPLDELLDLPQGEVCVAVAVTDTGSVMFFLLVDFGDRIATTDKLLGRLDELVLAAGGSVEKEMVSETEVIVYDNPIDDNSPEVIIKDGTLVVTTNRLMTEHVVAHWEGTATAEQRTFSQNRKFTAIMRSSVGTEEARPHASWYFDPLTLVTATTQGNFAAQAAMAILPTIGLDGFKALGGSVILAPPGFDTISHTHIALAVPRRGVLDLLTFGTGDGTPEPWVPADVPAYITGYWNVDEAYDNLITLLDTVLGEGEFQTQVDENFNLPLDIDLREDIIEGMAGRFTLATWVVPPARINSQSMMIGIELKEGHQLTADLERLIELIPIAEKKSYNNQDYYNIQIPTPPQQPGTPPSRIRIPSPCIAIVGNYIVLTDSEEFFQHAMDTNSSGNDRLADSEEFALIRQHIKNQLGEEQASMITFAQPRDQLQLVLDLVGDDRTKDFLADNSENSRFLGVLSNVMGNAKLPSMDDLTRHLAPSGSVMINNETGLHFIGFSLKPTEE
;
A
#
# COMPACT_ATOMS: atom_id res chain seq x y z
N PRO A 1 -11.89 -5.68 23.04
CA PRO A 1 -10.93 -6.08 24.09
C PRO A 1 -9.54 -5.47 23.93
N TYR A 2 -8.75 -5.41 25.02
CA TYR A 2 -7.40 -4.88 25.03
C TYR A 2 -6.43 -5.60 24.06
N ASN A 3 -6.63 -6.89 23.89
CA ASN A 3 -5.84 -7.81 23.08
C ASN A 3 -6.32 -7.90 21.62
N THR A 4 -6.99 -6.88 21.11
CA THR A 4 -7.30 -6.71 19.69
C THR A 4 -6.01 -6.54 18.89
N VAL A 5 -5.86 -7.34 17.82
CA VAL A 5 -4.68 -7.39 16.96
C VAL A 5 -4.94 -6.85 15.55
N ALA A 6 -6.20 -6.84 15.12
CA ALA A 6 -6.62 -6.19 13.89
C ALA A 6 -7.91 -5.41 14.14
N TYR A 7 -8.05 -4.27 13.49
CA TYR A 7 -9.16 -3.37 13.66
C TYR A 7 -9.33 -2.51 12.41
N PHE A 8 -10.56 -2.42 11.94
CA PHE A 8 -10.96 -1.48 10.90
C PHE A 8 -12.31 -0.87 11.27
N ARG A 9 -12.43 0.43 11.14
CA ARG A 9 -13.63 1.17 11.50
C ARG A 9 -13.94 2.27 10.49
N ILE A 10 -15.20 2.35 10.09
CA ILE A 10 -15.80 3.51 9.47
C ILE A 10 -16.71 4.15 10.51
N ALA A 11 -16.45 5.42 10.85
CA ALA A 11 -17.14 6.10 11.93
C ALA A 11 -18.65 6.33 11.66
N ASN A 12 -18.99 6.58 10.39
CA ASN A 12 -20.36 6.73 9.91
C ASN A 12 -20.38 6.42 8.41
N LEU A 13 -21.00 5.32 8.00
CA LEU A 13 -20.95 4.87 6.61
C LEU A 13 -21.70 5.81 5.64
N PRO A 14 -22.91 6.33 5.95
CA PRO A 14 -23.56 7.34 5.13
C PRO A 14 -22.71 8.61 4.93
N GLU A 15 -22.08 9.13 5.99
CA GLU A 15 -21.18 10.29 5.89
C GLU A 15 -19.95 9.94 5.04
N PHE A 16 -19.36 8.76 5.25
CA PHE A 16 -18.24 8.27 4.46
C PHE A 16 -18.59 8.20 2.96
N LYS A 17 -19.76 7.60 2.61
CA LYS A 17 -20.25 7.54 1.22
C LYS A 17 -20.46 8.97 0.66
N ALA A 18 -21.08 9.87 1.41
CA ALA A 18 -21.28 11.26 1.00
C ALA A 18 -19.96 11.99 0.77
N LYS A 19 -19.00 11.87 1.69
CA LYS A 19 -17.68 12.47 1.55
C LYS A 19 -16.85 11.85 0.43
N LEU A 20 -16.95 10.54 0.25
CA LEU A 20 -16.31 9.85 -0.87
C LEU A 20 -16.82 10.39 -2.22
N SER A 21 -18.13 10.66 -2.35
CA SER A 21 -18.70 11.22 -3.59
C SER A 21 -18.20 12.64 -3.91
N GLU A 22 -17.71 13.38 -2.92
CA GLU A 22 -17.09 14.71 -3.11
C GLU A 22 -15.65 14.60 -3.62
N THR A 23 -14.99 13.44 -3.45
CA THR A 23 -13.59 13.21 -3.87
C THR A 23 -13.47 12.98 -5.38
N SER A 24 -12.25 13.07 -5.88
CA SER A 24 -11.90 12.77 -7.27
C SER A 24 -12.35 11.36 -7.68
N ILE A 25 -12.09 10.36 -6.83
CA ILE A 25 -12.50 8.97 -7.07
C ILE A 25 -14.03 8.86 -7.12
N GLY A 26 -14.73 9.52 -6.19
CA GLY A 26 -16.19 9.54 -6.18
C GLY A 26 -16.78 10.26 -7.40
N LYS A 27 -16.20 11.38 -7.82
CA LYS A 27 -16.62 12.11 -9.03
C LYS A 27 -16.39 11.29 -10.31
N ILE A 28 -15.26 10.59 -10.41
CA ILE A 28 -14.98 9.64 -11.49
C ILE A 28 -16.00 8.50 -11.46
N GLY A 29 -16.28 7.92 -10.30
CA GLY A 29 -17.28 6.86 -10.12
C GLY A 29 -18.71 7.30 -10.47
N ASN A 30 -19.01 8.60 -10.41
CA ASN A 30 -20.30 9.16 -10.83
C ASN A 30 -20.39 9.49 -12.31
N ASN A 31 -19.33 9.28 -13.11
CA ASN A 31 -19.38 9.40 -14.57
C ASN A 31 -20.30 8.32 -15.16
N GLU A 32 -21.19 8.68 -16.11
CA GLU A 32 -22.18 7.76 -16.67
C GLU A 32 -21.55 6.52 -17.32
N ASP A 33 -20.44 6.67 -18.04
CA ASP A 33 -19.73 5.55 -18.69
C ASP A 33 -19.08 4.64 -17.63
N ILE A 34 -18.52 5.21 -16.56
CA ILE A 34 -17.99 4.44 -15.40
C ILE A 34 -19.10 3.74 -14.63
N GLN A 35 -20.24 4.39 -14.39
CA GLN A 35 -21.38 3.76 -13.74
C GLN A 35 -21.92 2.60 -14.58
N SER A 36 -22.01 2.76 -15.91
CA SER A 36 -22.40 1.69 -16.81
C SER A 36 -21.42 0.52 -16.77
N LEU A 37 -20.11 0.81 -16.73
CA LEU A 37 -19.06 -0.20 -16.58
C LEU A 37 -19.18 -0.94 -15.24
N MET A 38 -19.35 -0.22 -14.15
CA MET A 38 -19.52 -0.79 -12.81
C MET A 38 -20.79 -1.63 -12.71
N SER A 39 -21.91 -1.17 -13.27
CA SER A 39 -23.15 -1.93 -13.31
C SER A 39 -23.00 -3.22 -14.14
N SER A 40 -22.37 -3.14 -15.30
CA SER A 40 -22.07 -4.32 -16.12
C SER A 40 -21.15 -5.31 -15.40
N PHE A 41 -20.14 -4.80 -14.69
CA PHE A 41 -19.26 -5.64 -13.86
C PHE A 41 -20.05 -6.34 -12.74
N TYR A 42 -20.91 -5.59 -12.05
CA TYR A 42 -21.75 -6.12 -10.97
C TYR A 42 -22.70 -7.21 -11.46
N GLU A 43 -23.42 -6.97 -12.58
CA GLU A 43 -24.32 -7.95 -13.20
C GLU A 43 -23.58 -9.22 -13.64
N GLU A 44 -22.44 -9.09 -14.32
CA GLU A 44 -21.62 -10.22 -14.74
C GLU A 44 -21.02 -10.97 -13.54
N PHE A 45 -20.60 -10.24 -12.51
CA PHE A 45 -20.11 -10.83 -11.26
C PHE A 45 -21.19 -11.68 -10.57
N LEU A 46 -22.40 -11.17 -10.40
CA LEU A 46 -23.51 -11.93 -9.83
C LEU A 46 -23.91 -13.12 -10.71
N THR A 47 -23.84 -12.98 -12.03
CA THR A 47 -24.07 -14.10 -12.96
C THR A 47 -23.02 -15.20 -12.82
N ALA A 48 -21.76 -14.84 -12.57
CA ALA A 48 -20.67 -15.79 -12.34
C ALA A 48 -20.70 -16.43 -10.95
N TYR A 49 -21.27 -15.74 -9.95
CA TYR A 49 -21.33 -16.14 -8.54
C TYR A 49 -22.77 -16.05 -7.99
N PRO A 50 -23.75 -16.76 -8.58
CA PRO A 50 -25.14 -16.66 -8.17
C PRO A 50 -25.37 -17.16 -6.73
N GLU A 51 -24.49 -18.01 -6.24
CA GLU A 51 -24.52 -18.55 -4.87
C GLU A 51 -24.49 -17.46 -3.79
N ILE A 52 -23.90 -16.28 -4.08
CA ILE A 52 -23.77 -15.20 -3.07
C ILE A 52 -25.15 -14.67 -2.64
N GLU A 53 -26.00 -14.24 -3.59
CA GLU A 53 -27.34 -13.74 -3.25
C GLU A 53 -28.28 -14.85 -2.80
N GLU A 54 -28.10 -16.07 -3.33
CA GLU A 54 -28.85 -17.23 -2.89
C GLU A 54 -28.57 -17.59 -1.42
N GLU A 55 -27.31 -17.55 -1.00
CA GLU A 55 -26.91 -17.76 0.39
C GLU A 55 -27.37 -16.63 1.31
N LEU A 56 -27.25 -15.37 0.89
CA LEU A 56 -27.69 -14.20 1.64
C LEU A 56 -29.22 -14.11 1.76
N GLY A 57 -29.97 -14.66 0.80
CA GLY A 57 -31.42 -14.56 0.71
C GLY A 57 -31.94 -13.14 0.44
N MET A 58 -31.06 -12.24 -0.01
CA MET A 58 -31.37 -10.86 -0.37
C MET A 58 -30.37 -10.33 -1.40
N PRO A 59 -30.73 -9.29 -2.18
CA PRO A 59 -29.79 -8.59 -3.05
C PRO A 59 -28.60 -8.01 -2.29
N LEU A 60 -27.41 -8.05 -2.88
CA LEU A 60 -26.18 -7.58 -2.25
C LEU A 60 -26.21 -6.06 -1.98
N ASP A 61 -26.89 -5.28 -2.82
CA ASP A 61 -27.06 -3.83 -2.64
C ASP A 61 -27.91 -3.51 -1.39
N GLU A 62 -28.95 -4.32 -1.09
CA GLU A 62 -29.76 -4.18 0.15
C GLU A 62 -28.88 -4.40 1.40
N LEU A 63 -27.97 -5.39 1.33
CA LEU A 63 -27.01 -5.65 2.42
C LEU A 63 -26.01 -4.50 2.58
N LEU A 64 -25.47 -3.97 1.48
CA LEU A 64 -24.51 -2.87 1.47
C LEU A 64 -25.12 -1.53 1.95
N ASP A 65 -26.45 -1.41 1.90
CA ASP A 65 -27.18 -0.25 2.40
C ASP A 65 -27.69 -0.42 3.85
N LEU A 66 -27.51 -1.60 4.44
CA LEU A 66 -27.94 -1.87 5.83
C LEU A 66 -27.28 -0.91 6.84
N PRO A 67 -25.97 -0.61 6.81
CA PRO A 67 -25.36 0.25 7.81
C PRO A 67 -25.83 1.70 7.68
N GLN A 68 -26.34 2.25 8.77
CA GLN A 68 -26.80 3.66 8.87
C GLN A 68 -25.88 4.52 9.76
N GLY A 69 -24.88 3.91 10.37
CA GLY A 69 -23.91 4.59 11.24
C GLY A 69 -22.54 3.92 11.20
N GLU A 70 -22.04 3.56 12.35
CA GLU A 70 -20.73 2.92 12.51
C GLU A 70 -20.69 1.51 11.95
N VAL A 71 -19.58 1.19 11.24
CA VAL A 71 -19.18 -0.18 10.90
C VAL A 71 -17.80 -0.43 11.48
N CYS A 72 -17.66 -1.51 12.24
CA CYS A 72 -16.37 -1.89 12.84
C CYS A 72 -16.15 -3.39 12.73
N VAL A 73 -14.97 -3.77 12.26
CA VAL A 73 -14.48 -5.15 12.25
C VAL A 73 -13.24 -5.22 13.12
N ALA A 74 -13.15 -6.22 13.98
CA ALA A 74 -11.95 -6.42 14.78
C ALA A 74 -11.64 -7.91 14.97
N VAL A 75 -10.37 -8.20 15.16
CA VAL A 75 -9.85 -9.51 15.53
C VAL A 75 -9.09 -9.37 16.82
N ALA A 76 -9.43 -10.15 17.82
CA ALA A 76 -8.71 -10.22 19.08
C ALA A 76 -8.18 -11.64 19.30
N VAL A 77 -7.19 -11.79 20.17
CA VAL A 77 -6.59 -13.08 20.50
C VAL A 77 -6.65 -13.31 22.02
N THR A 78 -6.92 -14.54 22.44
CA THR A 78 -6.85 -14.90 23.85
C THR A 78 -5.41 -15.22 24.25
N ASP A 79 -5.14 -15.28 25.56
CA ASP A 79 -3.85 -15.74 26.09
C ASP A 79 -3.55 -17.21 25.74
N THR A 80 -4.58 -17.99 25.40
CA THR A 80 -4.48 -19.39 24.95
C THR A 80 -4.34 -19.53 23.43
N GLY A 81 -4.25 -18.41 22.68
CA GLY A 81 -4.06 -18.40 21.24
C GLY A 81 -5.34 -18.53 20.39
N SER A 82 -6.51 -18.57 21.03
CA SER A 82 -7.77 -18.58 20.27
C SER A 82 -8.01 -17.22 19.62
N VAL A 83 -8.44 -17.25 18.37
CA VAL A 83 -8.81 -16.04 17.60
C VAL A 83 -10.30 -15.75 17.83
N MET A 84 -10.62 -14.51 18.14
CA MET A 84 -11.97 -14.02 18.34
C MET A 84 -12.25 -12.96 17.27
N PHE A 85 -13.35 -13.11 16.56
CA PHE A 85 -13.82 -12.13 15.58
C PHE A 85 -14.94 -11.27 16.17
N PHE A 86 -14.98 -10.02 15.74
CA PHE A 86 -15.99 -9.04 16.13
C PHE A 86 -16.41 -8.22 14.91
N LEU A 87 -17.71 -8.12 14.69
CA LEU A 87 -18.34 -7.23 13.73
C LEU A 87 -19.37 -6.39 14.44
N LEU A 88 -19.38 -5.09 14.22
CA LEU A 88 -20.40 -4.17 14.66
C LEU A 88 -20.96 -3.42 13.45
N VAL A 89 -22.27 -3.35 13.35
CA VAL A 89 -23.01 -2.62 12.34
C VAL A 89 -24.11 -1.82 13.01
N ASP A 90 -24.03 -0.51 12.97
CA ASP A 90 -25.14 0.37 13.33
C ASP A 90 -26.11 0.42 12.14
N PHE A 91 -27.25 -0.24 12.28
CA PHE A 91 -28.31 -0.30 11.27
C PHE A 91 -29.44 0.70 11.52
N GLY A 92 -29.38 1.46 12.61
CA GLY A 92 -30.34 2.49 12.95
C GLY A 92 -31.77 1.97 13.03
N ASP A 93 -32.61 2.40 12.09
CA ASP A 93 -34.02 2.01 11.99
C ASP A 93 -34.31 0.93 10.93
N ARG A 94 -33.27 0.34 10.30
CA ARG A 94 -33.38 -0.73 9.28
C ARG A 94 -33.71 -2.12 9.88
N ILE A 95 -34.63 -2.17 10.85
CA ILE A 95 -35.00 -3.38 11.60
C ILE A 95 -35.49 -4.48 10.66
N ALA A 96 -36.34 -4.15 9.69
CA ALA A 96 -36.92 -5.13 8.77
C ALA A 96 -35.86 -5.86 7.90
N THR A 97 -34.82 -5.17 7.44
CA THR A 97 -33.70 -5.76 6.68
C THR A 97 -32.85 -6.62 7.60
N THR A 98 -32.60 -6.17 8.83
CA THR A 98 -31.85 -6.94 9.83
C THR A 98 -32.59 -8.24 10.20
N ASP A 99 -33.90 -8.16 10.43
CA ASP A 99 -34.73 -9.35 10.75
C ASP A 99 -34.74 -10.36 9.58
N LYS A 100 -34.78 -9.87 8.33
CA LYS A 100 -34.72 -10.73 7.13
C LYS A 100 -33.36 -11.44 7.04
N LEU A 101 -32.27 -10.72 7.29
CA LEU A 101 -30.90 -11.28 7.29
C LEU A 101 -30.76 -12.37 8.37
N LEU A 102 -31.24 -12.09 9.59
CA LEU A 102 -31.20 -13.06 10.69
C LEU A 102 -32.07 -14.26 10.42
N GLY A 103 -33.30 -14.06 9.90
CA GLY A 103 -34.18 -15.18 9.52
C GLY A 103 -33.52 -16.09 8.48
N ARG A 104 -32.76 -15.50 7.53
CA ARG A 104 -32.01 -16.31 6.58
C ARG A 104 -30.83 -17.04 7.20
N LEU A 105 -30.12 -16.43 8.13
CA LEU A 105 -29.07 -17.08 8.90
C LEU A 105 -29.63 -18.26 9.75
N ASP A 106 -30.79 -18.07 10.39
CA ASP A 106 -31.50 -19.12 11.11
C ASP A 106 -31.79 -20.33 10.20
N GLU A 107 -32.35 -20.09 8.99
CA GLU A 107 -32.62 -21.12 7.99
C GLU A 107 -31.36 -21.89 7.58
N LEU A 108 -30.26 -21.18 7.30
CA LEU A 108 -28.98 -21.77 6.86
C LEU A 108 -28.40 -22.68 7.97
N VAL A 109 -28.36 -22.20 9.20
CA VAL A 109 -27.84 -22.96 10.35
C VAL A 109 -28.67 -24.19 10.61
N LEU A 110 -30.00 -24.08 10.64
CA LEU A 110 -30.89 -25.21 10.81
C LEU A 110 -30.81 -26.23 9.66
N ALA A 111 -30.68 -25.76 8.41
CA ALA A 111 -30.50 -26.63 7.25
C ALA A 111 -29.17 -27.40 7.30
N ALA A 112 -28.12 -26.81 7.88
CA ALA A 112 -26.82 -27.45 8.11
C ALA A 112 -26.86 -28.44 9.33
N GLY A 113 -28.00 -28.55 10.03
CA GLY A 113 -28.15 -29.43 11.20
C GLY A 113 -27.67 -28.81 12.51
N GLY A 114 -27.44 -27.50 12.52
CA GLY A 114 -27.13 -26.72 13.72
C GLY A 114 -28.36 -26.35 14.55
N SER A 115 -28.15 -25.57 15.61
CA SER A 115 -29.22 -25.03 16.45
C SER A 115 -29.11 -23.51 16.59
N VAL A 116 -30.27 -22.89 16.88
CA VAL A 116 -30.38 -21.46 17.17
C VAL A 116 -31.01 -21.34 18.56
N GLU A 117 -30.25 -20.80 19.49
CA GLU A 117 -30.69 -20.67 20.88
C GLU A 117 -30.64 -19.20 21.32
N LYS A 118 -31.56 -18.78 22.17
CA LYS A 118 -31.56 -17.44 22.77
C LYS A 118 -31.22 -17.56 24.25
N GLU A 119 -30.19 -16.86 24.62
CA GLU A 119 -29.68 -16.84 25.98
C GLU A 119 -29.64 -15.41 26.55
N MET A 120 -29.65 -15.29 27.85
CA MET A 120 -29.43 -14.02 28.55
C MET A 120 -27.98 -13.94 29.04
N VAL A 121 -27.26 -12.93 28.60
CA VAL A 121 -25.96 -12.54 29.16
C VAL A 121 -26.20 -11.25 29.93
N SER A 122 -26.18 -11.29 31.25
CA SER A 122 -26.68 -10.22 32.12
C SER A 122 -28.11 -9.80 31.75
N GLU A 123 -28.36 -8.56 31.32
CA GLU A 123 -29.66 -8.05 30.89
C GLU A 123 -29.87 -8.05 29.37
N THR A 124 -28.88 -8.55 28.58
CA THR A 124 -28.91 -8.53 27.12
C THR A 124 -29.22 -9.91 26.54
N GLU A 125 -30.21 -10.01 25.64
CA GLU A 125 -30.49 -11.23 24.86
C GLU A 125 -29.40 -11.44 23.82
N VAL A 126 -28.89 -12.67 23.75
CA VAL A 126 -27.84 -13.10 22.78
C VAL A 126 -28.41 -14.29 22.02
N ILE A 127 -28.33 -14.25 20.70
CA ILE A 127 -28.67 -15.37 19.81
C ILE A 127 -27.39 -16.15 19.55
N VAL A 128 -27.40 -17.44 19.90
CA VAL A 128 -26.25 -18.34 19.71
C VAL A 128 -26.56 -19.27 18.56
N TYR A 129 -25.67 -19.28 17.56
CA TYR A 129 -25.75 -20.15 16.41
C TYR A 129 -24.75 -21.29 16.57
N ASP A 130 -25.23 -22.47 16.94
CA ASP A 130 -24.40 -23.65 17.09
C ASP A 130 -24.30 -24.40 15.75
N ASN A 131 -23.07 -24.59 15.26
CA ASN A 131 -22.82 -25.31 14.02
C ASN A 131 -22.07 -26.62 14.35
N PRO A 132 -22.65 -27.79 14.07
CA PRO A 132 -22.04 -29.09 14.41
C PRO A 132 -20.76 -29.39 13.59
N ILE A 133 -20.44 -28.57 12.59
CA ILE A 133 -19.27 -28.78 11.70
C ILE A 133 -18.09 -27.94 12.17
N ASP A 134 -18.32 -26.86 12.93
CA ASP A 134 -17.27 -25.92 13.33
C ASP A 134 -17.37 -25.67 14.85
N ASP A 135 -16.25 -25.70 15.53
CA ASP A 135 -16.15 -25.41 16.98
C ASP A 135 -16.42 -23.91 17.31
N ASN A 136 -16.62 -23.07 16.30
CA ASN A 136 -16.96 -21.67 16.46
C ASN A 136 -18.49 -21.49 16.37
N SER A 137 -19.10 -21.08 17.46
CA SER A 137 -20.53 -20.72 17.51
C SER A 137 -20.64 -19.18 17.44
N PRO A 138 -21.05 -18.60 16.28
CA PRO A 138 -21.32 -17.18 16.21
C PRO A 138 -22.41 -16.77 17.19
N GLU A 139 -22.18 -15.69 17.90
CA GLU A 139 -23.14 -15.09 18.82
C GLU A 139 -23.56 -13.72 18.33
N VAL A 140 -24.85 -13.44 18.32
CA VAL A 140 -25.41 -12.20 17.77
C VAL A 140 -26.15 -11.44 18.86
N ILE A 141 -25.84 -10.14 18.96
CA ILE A 141 -26.51 -9.20 19.85
C ILE A 141 -27.20 -8.14 18.98
N ILE A 142 -28.47 -7.85 19.28
CA ILE A 142 -29.19 -6.72 18.71
C ILE A 142 -29.61 -5.80 19.84
N LYS A 143 -29.06 -4.60 19.86
CA LYS A 143 -29.37 -3.63 20.92
C LYS A 143 -29.21 -2.21 20.39
N ASP A 144 -30.15 -1.34 20.70
CA ASP A 144 -30.12 0.11 20.38
C ASP A 144 -29.85 0.43 18.91
N GLY A 145 -30.43 -0.36 17.97
CA GLY A 145 -30.22 -0.18 16.51
C GLY A 145 -28.86 -0.68 16.01
N THR A 146 -28.15 -1.44 16.83
CA THR A 146 -26.83 -1.98 16.50
C THR A 146 -26.86 -3.50 16.50
N LEU A 147 -26.29 -4.11 15.46
CA LEU A 147 -26.00 -5.53 15.32
C LEU A 147 -24.54 -5.76 15.70
N VAL A 148 -24.29 -6.69 16.60
CA VAL A 148 -22.95 -7.17 16.93
C VAL A 148 -22.88 -8.66 16.68
N VAL A 149 -21.86 -9.11 15.95
CA VAL A 149 -21.56 -10.53 15.76
C VAL A 149 -20.20 -10.81 16.38
N THR A 150 -20.13 -11.85 17.19
CA THR A 150 -18.89 -12.36 17.78
C THR A 150 -18.76 -13.85 17.49
N THR A 151 -17.55 -14.39 17.55
CA THR A 151 -17.31 -15.84 17.38
C THR A 151 -16.83 -16.51 18.66
N ASN A 152 -16.96 -15.84 19.80
CA ASN A 152 -16.47 -16.38 21.07
C ASN A 152 -17.21 -15.77 22.26
N ARG A 153 -17.65 -16.61 23.20
CA ARG A 153 -18.37 -16.21 24.39
C ARG A 153 -17.67 -15.16 25.24
N LEU A 154 -16.34 -15.24 25.37
CA LEU A 154 -15.57 -14.24 26.11
C LEU A 154 -15.66 -12.84 25.46
N MET A 155 -15.72 -12.79 24.14
CA MET A 155 -15.92 -11.54 23.40
C MET A 155 -17.31 -10.98 23.65
N THR A 156 -18.35 -11.83 23.57
CA THR A 156 -19.74 -11.44 23.84
C THR A 156 -19.91 -10.89 25.25
N GLU A 157 -19.41 -11.60 26.26
CA GLU A 157 -19.44 -11.14 27.66
C GLU A 157 -18.72 -9.81 27.85
N HIS A 158 -17.57 -9.63 27.18
CA HIS A 158 -16.83 -8.39 27.21
C HIS A 158 -17.63 -7.23 26.59
N VAL A 159 -18.27 -7.45 25.44
CA VAL A 159 -19.09 -6.44 24.75
C VAL A 159 -20.30 -6.06 25.62
N VAL A 160 -21.05 -7.06 26.11
CA VAL A 160 -22.24 -6.83 26.94
C VAL A 160 -21.88 -6.07 28.22
N ALA A 161 -20.82 -6.50 28.93
CA ALA A 161 -20.40 -5.83 30.16
C ALA A 161 -20.04 -4.35 29.97
N HIS A 162 -19.37 -4.02 28.86
CA HIS A 162 -19.07 -2.62 28.53
C HIS A 162 -20.32 -1.85 28.12
N TRP A 163 -21.23 -2.46 27.38
CA TRP A 163 -22.48 -1.82 26.96
C TRP A 163 -23.39 -1.49 28.12
N GLU A 164 -23.49 -2.40 29.11
CA GLU A 164 -24.29 -2.23 30.30
C GLU A 164 -23.60 -1.44 31.41
N GLY A 165 -22.34 -1.11 31.25
CA GLY A 165 -21.54 -0.40 32.25
C GLY A 165 -21.18 -1.25 33.48
N THR A 166 -21.22 -2.57 33.35
CA THR A 166 -20.92 -3.55 34.43
C THR A 166 -19.49 -4.10 34.34
N ALA A 167 -18.70 -3.62 33.35
CA ALA A 167 -17.36 -4.10 33.10
C ALA A 167 -16.42 -3.89 34.30
N THR A 168 -15.63 -4.92 34.61
CA THR A 168 -14.63 -4.88 35.67
C THR A 168 -13.33 -4.21 35.20
N ALA A 169 -12.45 -3.85 36.13
CA ALA A 169 -11.15 -3.27 35.80
C ALA A 169 -10.23 -4.22 35.00
N GLU A 170 -10.49 -5.51 35.03
CA GLU A 170 -9.75 -6.53 34.27
C GLU A 170 -10.20 -6.59 32.80
N GLN A 171 -11.44 -6.23 32.53
CA GLN A 171 -12.03 -6.18 31.18
C GLN A 171 -11.63 -4.89 30.44
N ARG A 172 -10.31 -4.72 30.22
CA ARG A 172 -9.79 -3.53 29.55
C ARG A 172 -10.23 -3.45 28.10
N THR A 173 -10.54 -2.22 27.66
CA THR A 173 -10.90 -1.93 26.26
C THR A 173 -9.68 -1.78 25.37
N PHE A 174 -9.90 -1.84 24.05
CA PHE A 174 -8.87 -1.61 23.04
C PHE A 174 -8.32 -0.17 23.10
N SER A 175 -9.12 0.81 23.45
CA SER A 175 -8.67 2.20 23.66
C SER A 175 -7.63 2.36 24.77
N GLN A 176 -7.45 1.35 25.64
CA GLN A 176 -6.40 1.32 26.66
C GLN A 176 -5.13 0.60 26.18
N ASN A 177 -5.14 0.02 24.98
CA ASN A 177 -3.95 -0.59 24.38
C ASN A 177 -2.96 0.50 23.98
N ARG A 178 -1.74 0.42 24.54
CA ARG A 178 -0.72 1.45 24.37
C ARG A 178 -0.23 1.57 22.92
N LYS A 179 -0.09 0.44 22.20
CA LYS A 179 0.33 0.43 20.79
C LYS A 179 -0.73 1.14 19.94
N PHE A 180 -1.99 0.72 20.09
CA PHE A 180 -3.13 1.34 19.41
C PHE A 180 -3.22 2.84 19.69
N THR A 181 -3.16 3.23 20.96
CA THR A 181 -3.30 4.64 21.36
C THR A 181 -2.15 5.49 20.81
N ALA A 182 -0.92 4.98 20.81
CA ALA A 182 0.23 5.69 20.23
C ALA A 182 0.05 5.89 18.72
N ILE A 183 -0.32 4.83 18.00
CA ILE A 183 -0.55 4.89 16.53
C ILE A 183 -1.69 5.85 16.21
N MET A 184 -2.83 5.76 16.90
CA MET A 184 -3.96 6.65 16.63
C MET A 184 -3.66 8.12 16.95
N ARG A 185 -2.80 8.41 17.92
CA ARG A 185 -2.35 9.78 18.18
C ARG A 185 -1.49 10.34 17.03
N SER A 186 -0.64 9.50 16.46
CA SER A 186 0.16 9.87 15.28
C SER A 186 -0.68 9.95 14.01
N SER A 187 -1.84 9.27 14.00
CA SER A 187 -2.75 9.21 12.84
C SER A 187 -3.83 10.30 12.83
N VAL A 188 -3.76 11.25 13.75
CA VAL A 188 -4.58 12.47 13.76
C VAL A 188 -3.65 13.61 13.42
N GLY A 189 -3.85 14.20 12.24
CA GLY A 189 -3.06 15.36 11.78
C GLY A 189 -3.45 16.66 12.49
N THR A 190 -2.99 17.76 11.93
CA THR A 190 -3.31 19.12 12.39
C THR A 190 -4.71 19.57 11.96
N GLU A 191 -5.40 18.78 11.14
CA GLU A 191 -6.74 19.05 10.67
C GLU A 191 -7.76 18.90 11.80
N GLU A 192 -8.71 19.84 11.87
CA GLU A 192 -9.82 19.76 12.83
C GLU A 192 -10.82 18.65 12.49
N ALA A 193 -10.74 18.08 11.28
CA ALA A 193 -11.64 17.04 10.81
C ALA A 193 -11.34 15.69 11.46
N ARG A 194 -12.40 15.00 11.88
CA ARG A 194 -12.27 13.64 12.42
C ARG A 194 -12.04 12.63 11.30
N PRO A 195 -11.21 11.60 11.49
CA PRO A 195 -11.06 10.52 10.54
C PRO A 195 -12.39 9.83 10.22
N HIS A 196 -12.69 9.65 8.94
CA HIS A 196 -13.86 8.89 8.48
C HIS A 196 -13.63 7.39 8.58
N ALA A 197 -12.38 6.95 8.35
CA ALA A 197 -11.95 5.57 8.56
C ALA A 197 -10.68 5.52 9.39
N SER A 198 -10.51 4.44 10.16
CA SER A 198 -9.29 4.16 10.93
C SER A 198 -9.03 2.67 10.99
N TRP A 199 -7.77 2.27 11.09
CA TRP A 199 -7.36 0.89 11.07
C TRP A 199 -6.10 0.66 11.93
N TYR A 200 -5.91 -0.60 12.34
CA TYR A 200 -4.76 -1.04 13.15
C TYR A 200 -4.47 -2.52 12.87
N PHE A 201 -3.20 -2.88 12.90
CA PHE A 201 -2.75 -4.26 12.74
C PHE A 201 -1.48 -4.54 13.54
N ASP A 202 -1.51 -5.62 14.35
CA ASP A 202 -0.36 -6.16 15.11
C ASP A 202 -0.06 -7.58 14.60
N PRO A 203 0.72 -7.71 13.52
CA PRO A 203 0.97 -9.00 12.88
C PRO A 203 1.72 -9.97 13.78
N LEU A 204 2.68 -9.50 14.59
CA LEU A 204 3.48 -10.39 15.42
C LEU A 204 2.66 -11.01 16.53
N THR A 205 1.79 -10.24 17.19
CA THR A 205 0.88 -10.78 18.21
C THR A 205 -0.10 -11.77 17.58
N LEU A 206 -0.63 -11.48 16.39
CA LEU A 206 -1.53 -12.40 15.67
C LEU A 206 -0.82 -13.71 15.32
N VAL A 207 0.35 -13.64 14.67
CA VAL A 207 1.11 -14.84 14.27
C VAL A 207 1.52 -15.64 15.50
N THR A 208 1.99 -14.99 16.57
CA THR A 208 2.35 -15.67 17.82
C THR A 208 1.17 -16.44 18.41
N ALA A 209 -0.02 -15.84 18.40
CA ALA A 209 -1.24 -16.48 18.92
C ALA A 209 -1.66 -17.68 18.05
N THR A 210 -1.73 -17.52 16.73
CA THR A 210 -2.20 -18.55 15.79
C THR A 210 -1.22 -19.70 15.58
N THR A 211 0.05 -19.53 15.96
CA THR A 211 1.08 -20.58 15.86
C THR A 211 1.27 -21.38 17.14
N GLN A 212 0.49 -21.12 18.20
CA GLN A 212 0.54 -21.91 19.43
C GLN A 212 0.23 -23.38 19.11
N GLY A 213 1.11 -24.29 19.60
CA GLY A 213 1.01 -25.71 19.31
C GLY A 213 1.69 -26.17 18.00
N ASN A 214 2.14 -25.26 17.13
CA ASN A 214 2.93 -25.60 15.93
C ASN A 214 4.42 -25.37 16.19
N PHE A 215 5.15 -26.48 16.45
CA PHE A 215 6.58 -26.42 16.80
C PHE A 215 7.45 -25.74 15.72
N ALA A 216 7.19 -26.02 14.42
CA ALA A 216 7.96 -25.43 13.34
C ALA A 216 7.76 -23.91 13.25
N ALA A 217 6.51 -23.44 13.41
CA ALA A 217 6.19 -22.02 13.42
C ALA A 217 6.77 -21.32 14.66
N GLN A 218 6.71 -21.95 15.84
CA GLN A 218 7.34 -21.40 17.06
C GLN A 218 8.86 -21.31 16.92
N ALA A 219 9.50 -22.30 16.29
CA ALA A 219 10.94 -22.24 16.01
C ALA A 219 11.29 -21.08 15.05
N ALA A 220 10.48 -20.84 14.02
CA ALA A 220 10.63 -19.69 13.14
C ALA A 220 10.45 -18.37 13.89
N MET A 221 9.45 -18.27 14.77
CA MET A 221 9.22 -17.07 15.61
C MET A 221 10.36 -16.81 16.59
N ALA A 222 11.05 -17.84 17.07
CA ALA A 222 12.20 -17.71 17.97
C ALA A 222 13.43 -17.04 17.30
N ILE A 223 13.48 -16.98 15.97
CA ILE A 223 14.55 -16.30 15.22
C ILE A 223 14.31 -14.78 15.16
N LEU A 224 13.06 -14.31 15.24
CA LEU A 224 12.73 -12.89 15.08
C LEU A 224 13.50 -11.95 16.01
N PRO A 225 13.69 -12.25 17.31
CA PRO A 225 14.52 -11.41 18.18
C PRO A 225 16.00 -11.37 17.77
N THR A 226 16.53 -12.46 17.22
CA THR A 226 17.92 -12.54 16.77
C THR A 226 18.19 -11.59 15.61
N ILE A 227 17.21 -11.48 14.69
CA ILE A 227 17.30 -10.57 13.54
C ILE A 227 16.64 -9.21 13.80
N GLY A 228 16.11 -8.96 15.00
CA GLY A 228 15.53 -7.68 15.43
C GLY A 228 14.11 -7.41 14.93
N LEU A 229 13.46 -8.36 14.23
CA LEU A 229 12.08 -8.18 13.72
C LEU A 229 11.02 -8.14 14.84
N ASP A 230 11.32 -8.61 16.03
CA ASP A 230 10.47 -8.45 17.22
C ASP A 230 10.31 -6.97 17.64
N GLY A 231 11.15 -6.10 17.11
CA GLY A 231 11.07 -4.65 17.24
C GLY A 231 9.94 -4.01 16.43
N PHE A 232 9.36 -4.68 15.43
CA PHE A 232 8.14 -4.25 14.75
C PHE A 232 6.95 -4.45 15.69
N LYS A 233 6.30 -3.36 16.13
CA LYS A 233 5.27 -3.44 17.18
C LYS A 233 3.87 -3.56 16.62
N ALA A 234 3.49 -2.69 15.72
CA ALA A 234 2.21 -2.65 15.04
C ALA A 234 2.23 -1.57 13.95
N LEU A 235 1.22 -1.56 13.11
CA LEU A 235 0.96 -0.47 12.18
C LEU A 235 -0.53 -0.09 12.22
N GLY A 236 -0.82 1.12 11.80
CA GLY A 236 -2.20 1.59 11.72
C GLY A 236 -2.27 2.99 11.14
N GLY A 237 -3.48 3.46 10.94
CA GLY A 237 -3.66 4.73 10.26
C GLY A 237 -5.10 5.22 10.25
N SER A 238 -5.30 6.31 9.53
CA SER A 238 -6.60 6.95 9.33
C SER A 238 -6.71 7.57 7.95
N VAL A 239 -7.96 7.81 7.53
CA VAL A 239 -8.30 8.51 6.29
C VAL A 239 -9.35 9.56 6.56
N ILE A 240 -9.12 10.76 6.04
CA ILE A 240 -10.03 11.90 6.05
C ILE A 240 -10.39 12.20 4.59
N LEU A 241 -11.68 12.17 4.26
CA LEU A 241 -12.21 12.41 2.92
C LEU A 241 -12.68 13.86 2.80
N ALA A 242 -12.37 14.49 1.67
CA ALA A 242 -12.80 15.83 1.28
C ALA A 242 -12.63 16.91 2.36
N PRO A 243 -11.51 16.95 3.13
CA PRO A 243 -11.29 18.06 4.06
C PRO A 243 -11.06 19.37 3.30
N PRO A 244 -11.13 20.53 3.96
CA PRO A 244 -10.88 21.82 3.31
C PRO A 244 -9.50 21.85 2.61
N GLY A 245 -9.49 22.16 1.31
CA GLY A 245 -8.26 22.27 0.50
C GLY A 245 -7.72 20.95 -0.06
N PHE A 246 -8.17 19.79 0.42
CA PHE A 246 -7.71 18.50 -0.04
C PHE A 246 -8.85 17.61 -0.52
N ASP A 247 -8.53 16.71 -1.41
CA ASP A 247 -9.39 15.61 -1.83
C ASP A 247 -9.41 14.50 -0.77
N THR A 248 -8.23 14.09 -0.34
CA THR A 248 -8.05 13.13 0.77
C THR A 248 -6.80 13.44 1.57
N ILE A 249 -6.82 13.11 2.86
CA ILE A 249 -5.61 13.05 3.71
C ILE A 249 -5.58 11.68 4.39
N SER A 250 -4.41 11.05 4.39
CA SER A 250 -4.19 9.76 5.04
C SER A 250 -2.97 9.82 5.95
N HIS A 251 -3.07 9.17 7.09
CA HIS A 251 -1.96 8.96 8.01
C HIS A 251 -1.70 7.47 8.17
N THR A 252 -0.45 7.07 8.12
CA THR A 252 -0.02 5.71 8.44
C THR A 252 1.17 5.78 9.38
N HIS A 253 1.10 5.08 10.51
CA HIS A 253 2.21 4.99 11.44
C HIS A 253 2.62 3.53 11.66
N ILE A 254 3.91 3.27 11.45
CA ILE A 254 4.56 1.99 11.73
C ILE A 254 5.32 2.15 13.04
N ALA A 255 4.79 1.56 14.12
CA ALA A 255 5.40 1.64 15.44
C ALA A 255 6.57 0.65 15.57
N LEU A 256 7.74 1.16 15.89
CA LEU A 256 8.98 0.41 16.05
C LEU A 256 9.50 0.49 17.49
N ALA A 257 10.30 -0.50 17.88
CA ALA A 257 10.98 -0.49 19.17
C ALA A 257 12.12 0.54 19.21
N VAL A 258 12.44 1.02 20.40
CA VAL A 258 13.58 1.89 20.68
C VAL A 258 14.45 1.24 21.75
N PRO A 259 15.76 1.08 21.54
CA PRO A 259 16.47 1.28 20.27
C PRO A 259 16.03 0.23 19.20
N ARG A 260 16.16 0.59 17.94
CA ARG A 260 16.02 -0.38 16.83
C ARG A 260 17.19 -1.36 16.90
N ARG A 261 17.00 -2.56 16.34
CA ARG A 261 18.01 -3.63 16.31
C ARG A 261 17.87 -4.48 15.08
N GLY A 262 18.96 -5.09 14.63
CA GLY A 262 18.99 -6.03 13.52
C GLY A 262 18.49 -5.41 12.22
N VAL A 263 17.53 -6.06 11.52
CA VAL A 263 17.00 -5.54 10.26
C VAL A 263 16.31 -4.16 10.40
N LEU A 264 15.77 -3.83 11.58
CA LEU A 264 15.16 -2.52 11.81
C LEU A 264 16.20 -1.41 12.00
N ASP A 265 17.42 -1.77 12.33
CA ASP A 265 18.53 -0.83 12.46
C ASP A 265 19.10 -0.42 11.09
N LEU A 266 18.70 -1.12 10.02
CA LEU A 266 18.99 -0.71 8.65
C LEU A 266 18.14 0.50 8.19
N LEU A 267 17.08 0.84 8.93
CA LEU A 267 16.21 1.99 8.65
C LEU A 267 16.83 3.31 9.15
N THR A 268 18.05 3.57 8.73
CA THR A 268 18.88 4.75 9.09
C THR A 268 18.55 5.95 8.19
N PHE A 269 17.27 6.32 8.12
CA PHE A 269 16.84 7.42 7.25
C PHE A 269 17.35 8.77 7.77
N GLY A 270 18.04 9.52 6.89
CA GLY A 270 18.36 10.92 7.07
C GLY A 270 17.20 11.84 6.70
N THR A 271 17.48 13.12 6.53
CA THR A 271 16.49 14.14 6.13
C THR A 271 17.07 15.12 5.12
N GLY A 272 16.21 15.74 4.30
CA GLY A 272 16.60 16.74 3.33
C GLY A 272 15.44 17.56 2.76
N ASP A 273 15.72 18.44 1.79
CA ASP A 273 14.76 19.40 1.27
C ASP A 273 13.82 18.85 0.19
N GLY A 274 14.16 17.69 -0.40
CA GLY A 274 13.39 16.99 -1.42
C GLY A 274 13.23 17.71 -2.76
N THR A 275 14.01 18.75 -3.05
CA THR A 275 13.98 19.44 -4.37
C THR A 275 14.38 18.44 -5.46
N PRO A 276 13.58 18.25 -6.55
CA PRO A 276 13.94 17.36 -7.64
C PRO A 276 15.23 17.78 -8.33
N GLU A 277 15.97 16.80 -8.80
CA GLU A 277 17.21 16.99 -9.52
C GLU A 277 16.97 17.66 -10.89
N PRO A 278 17.96 18.40 -11.43
CA PRO A 278 17.80 19.14 -12.68
C PRO A 278 17.44 18.31 -13.91
N TRP A 279 17.73 17.00 -13.85
CA TRP A 279 17.46 16.04 -14.92
C TRP A 279 16.09 15.36 -14.83
N VAL A 280 15.28 15.66 -13.80
CA VAL A 280 13.94 15.08 -13.67
C VAL A 280 12.92 15.91 -14.46
N PRO A 281 12.29 15.32 -15.52
CA PRO A 281 11.28 16.01 -16.33
C PRO A 281 10.00 16.34 -15.55
N ALA A 282 9.29 17.40 -15.95
CA ALA A 282 8.04 17.81 -15.33
C ALA A 282 6.88 16.85 -15.62
N ASP A 283 6.95 16.09 -16.71
CA ASP A 283 5.92 15.15 -17.17
C ASP A 283 6.05 13.74 -16.56
N VAL A 284 6.91 13.56 -15.54
CA VAL A 284 6.99 12.28 -14.83
C VAL A 284 5.70 12.03 -14.02
N PRO A 285 5.01 10.89 -14.22
CA PRO A 285 3.79 10.58 -13.48
C PRO A 285 4.03 10.27 -12.01
N ALA A 286 5.27 9.90 -11.63
CA ALA A 286 5.63 9.72 -10.23
C ALA A 286 7.12 10.04 -9.99
N TYR A 287 7.36 10.66 -8.83
CA TYR A 287 8.68 11.01 -8.33
C TYR A 287 8.76 10.71 -6.84
N ILE A 288 9.87 10.10 -6.41
CA ILE A 288 10.17 9.79 -5.02
C ILE A 288 11.61 10.21 -4.77
N THR A 289 11.87 10.92 -3.68
CA THR A 289 13.22 11.15 -3.18
C THR A 289 13.28 10.89 -1.70
N GLY A 290 14.39 10.31 -1.25
CA GLY A 290 14.60 9.99 0.16
C GLY A 290 16.06 10.06 0.54
N TYR A 291 16.31 10.04 1.84
CA TYR A 291 17.64 10.16 2.42
C TYR A 291 17.90 8.95 3.32
N TRP A 292 18.95 8.20 3.02
CA TRP A 292 19.33 6.99 3.74
C TRP A 292 20.82 7.01 4.06
N ASN A 293 21.18 6.90 5.33
CA ASN A 293 22.57 6.86 5.78
C ASN A 293 23.17 5.50 5.43
N VAL A 294 23.64 5.36 4.20
CA VAL A 294 24.11 4.10 3.63
C VAL A 294 25.29 3.52 4.40
N ASP A 295 26.23 4.38 4.82
CA ASP A 295 27.40 3.97 5.64
C ASP A 295 26.96 3.29 6.94
N GLU A 296 26.06 3.93 7.70
CA GLU A 296 25.51 3.40 8.95
C GLU A 296 24.69 2.13 8.71
N ALA A 297 23.88 2.10 7.64
CA ALA A 297 23.13 0.92 7.28
C ALA A 297 24.04 -0.27 6.92
N TYR A 298 25.17 -0.01 6.25
CA TYR A 298 26.14 -1.04 5.92
C TYR A 298 26.82 -1.61 7.17
N ASP A 299 27.22 -0.76 8.12
CA ASP A 299 27.78 -1.21 9.41
C ASP A 299 26.79 -2.06 10.22
N ASN A 300 25.52 -1.63 10.24
CA ASN A 300 24.45 -2.38 10.89
C ASN A 300 24.17 -3.72 10.16
N LEU A 301 24.30 -3.75 8.84
CA LEU A 301 24.16 -4.97 8.03
C LEU A 301 25.29 -5.97 8.36
N ILE A 302 26.53 -5.52 8.45
CA ILE A 302 27.68 -6.35 8.87
C ILE A 302 27.38 -6.95 10.24
N THR A 303 27.01 -6.12 11.22
CA THR A 303 26.71 -6.56 12.59
C THR A 303 25.57 -7.60 12.63
N LEU A 304 24.52 -7.39 11.84
CA LEU A 304 23.40 -8.33 11.72
C LEU A 304 23.85 -9.66 11.12
N LEU A 305 24.58 -9.63 10.02
CA LEU A 305 25.00 -10.84 9.30
C LEU A 305 26.07 -11.61 10.09
N ASP A 306 26.99 -10.95 10.76
CA ASP A 306 27.94 -11.58 11.67
C ASP A 306 27.24 -12.28 12.85
N THR A 307 26.12 -11.74 13.32
CA THR A 307 25.30 -12.39 14.35
C THR A 307 24.65 -13.69 13.85
N VAL A 308 24.28 -13.75 12.56
CA VAL A 308 23.57 -14.89 11.96
C VAL A 308 24.54 -15.92 11.37
N LEU A 309 25.58 -15.46 10.68
CA LEU A 309 26.52 -16.32 9.93
C LEU A 309 27.77 -16.66 10.75
N GLY A 310 28.19 -15.82 11.68
CA GLY A 310 29.41 -15.88 12.44
C GLY A 310 30.30 -14.65 12.21
N GLU A 311 31.13 -14.33 13.20
CA GLU A 311 31.98 -13.13 13.19
C GLU A 311 32.95 -13.13 11.99
N GLY A 312 32.89 -12.08 11.16
CA GLY A 312 33.75 -11.88 9.98
C GLY A 312 33.36 -12.69 8.73
N GLU A 313 32.32 -13.54 8.82
CA GLU A 313 31.92 -14.39 7.68
C GLU A 313 31.35 -13.54 6.54
N PHE A 314 30.57 -12.49 6.86
CA PHE A 314 30.05 -11.60 5.84
C PHE A 314 31.16 -10.88 5.07
N GLN A 315 32.15 -10.33 5.76
CA GLN A 315 33.28 -9.67 5.12
C GLN A 315 34.07 -10.65 4.23
N THR A 316 34.25 -11.88 4.69
CA THR A 316 34.90 -12.94 3.88
C THR A 316 34.13 -13.18 2.55
N GLN A 317 32.79 -13.24 2.61
CA GLN A 317 31.96 -13.38 1.41
C GLN A 317 32.04 -12.16 0.49
N VAL A 318 32.07 -10.94 1.04
CA VAL A 318 32.26 -9.71 0.27
C VAL A 318 33.62 -9.73 -0.42
N ASP A 319 34.68 -10.10 0.30
CA ASP A 319 36.04 -10.17 -0.26
C ASP A 319 36.13 -11.19 -1.40
N GLU A 320 35.58 -12.39 -1.21
CA GLU A 320 35.65 -13.48 -2.19
C GLU A 320 34.77 -13.21 -3.44
N ASN A 321 33.61 -12.58 -3.29
CA ASN A 321 32.64 -12.44 -4.37
C ASN A 321 32.69 -11.07 -5.08
N PHE A 322 33.18 -10.03 -4.41
CA PHE A 322 33.20 -8.66 -4.93
C PHE A 322 34.62 -8.06 -4.96
N ASN A 323 35.27 -7.93 -3.80
CA ASN A 323 36.50 -7.16 -3.70
C ASN A 323 37.63 -7.76 -4.56
N LEU A 324 37.92 -9.05 -4.37
CA LEU A 324 38.99 -9.71 -5.11
C LEU A 324 38.69 -9.89 -6.62
N PRO A 325 37.49 -10.33 -7.06
CA PRO A 325 37.19 -10.48 -8.47
C PRO A 325 37.15 -9.18 -9.25
N LEU A 326 36.73 -8.06 -8.61
CA LEU A 326 36.53 -6.76 -9.25
C LEU A 326 37.71 -5.81 -9.01
N ASP A 327 38.65 -6.19 -8.16
CA ASP A 327 39.78 -5.36 -7.72
C ASP A 327 39.29 -4.00 -7.16
N ILE A 328 38.34 -4.07 -6.21
CA ILE A 328 37.76 -2.93 -5.50
C ILE A 328 37.66 -3.23 -4.01
N ASP A 329 37.48 -2.21 -3.18
CA ASP A 329 36.94 -2.32 -1.83
C ASP A 329 35.50 -1.81 -1.83
N LEU A 330 34.52 -2.73 -1.62
CA LEU A 330 33.09 -2.37 -1.66
C LEU A 330 32.76 -1.25 -0.68
N ARG A 331 33.39 -1.26 0.51
CA ARG A 331 33.16 -0.23 1.52
C ARG A 331 33.80 1.10 1.12
N GLU A 332 35.13 1.10 0.92
CA GLU A 332 35.87 2.34 0.70
C GLU A 332 35.57 2.96 -0.68
N ASP A 333 35.48 2.12 -1.73
CA ASP A 333 35.32 2.60 -3.11
C ASP A 333 33.86 2.89 -3.48
N ILE A 334 32.88 2.17 -2.91
CA ILE A 334 31.47 2.27 -3.30
C ILE A 334 30.61 2.91 -2.20
N ILE A 335 30.50 2.26 -1.02
CA ILE A 335 29.56 2.66 0.02
C ILE A 335 29.90 4.05 0.57
N GLU A 336 31.17 4.30 0.91
CA GLU A 336 31.61 5.60 1.43
C GLU A 336 31.51 6.72 0.40
N GLY A 337 31.45 6.39 -0.90
CA GLY A 337 31.23 7.34 -1.99
C GLY A 337 29.78 7.82 -2.14
N MET A 338 28.82 7.16 -1.54
CA MET A 338 27.40 7.55 -1.63
C MET A 338 27.08 8.68 -0.64
N ALA A 339 26.35 9.73 -1.10
CA ALA A 339 25.95 10.84 -0.24
C ALA A 339 24.68 10.57 0.57
N GLY A 340 23.98 9.47 0.26
CA GLY A 340 22.80 9.01 0.99
C GLY A 340 21.47 9.45 0.41
N ARG A 341 21.42 10.37 -0.55
CA ARG A 341 20.19 10.70 -1.26
C ARG A 341 19.95 9.70 -2.39
N PHE A 342 18.73 9.19 -2.48
CA PHE A 342 18.25 8.41 -3.61
C PHE A 342 16.99 9.04 -4.21
N THR A 343 16.81 8.85 -5.51
CA THR A 343 15.66 9.36 -6.25
C THR A 343 15.14 8.28 -7.19
N LEU A 344 13.84 8.23 -7.35
CA LEU A 344 13.15 7.36 -8.28
C LEU A 344 12.12 8.19 -9.04
N ALA A 345 12.18 8.17 -10.37
CA ALA A 345 11.19 8.75 -11.26
C ALA A 345 10.64 7.68 -12.20
N THR A 346 9.38 7.79 -12.57
CA THR A 346 8.76 6.91 -13.57
C THR A 346 8.33 7.71 -14.78
N TRP A 347 8.29 7.07 -15.94
CA TRP A 347 7.82 7.66 -17.18
C TRP A 347 7.15 6.61 -18.06
N VAL A 348 6.22 7.03 -18.92
CA VAL A 348 5.52 6.11 -19.82
C VAL A 348 6.14 6.19 -21.21
N VAL A 349 6.84 5.12 -21.59
CA VAL A 349 7.49 5.01 -22.91
C VAL A 349 6.44 4.66 -23.95
N PRO A 350 6.16 5.54 -24.92
CA PRO A 350 5.21 5.26 -25.99
C PRO A 350 5.76 4.23 -26.99
N PRO A 351 4.91 3.47 -27.72
CA PRO A 351 3.48 3.35 -27.52
C PRO A 351 3.12 2.52 -26.30
N ALA A 352 1.90 2.71 -25.75
CA ALA A 352 1.41 1.98 -24.58
C ALA A 352 1.49 0.45 -24.76
N ARG A 353 2.14 -0.23 -23.80
CA ARG A 353 2.32 -1.68 -23.72
C ARG A 353 2.23 -2.08 -22.24
N ILE A 354 2.11 -3.36 -21.95
CA ILE A 354 1.99 -3.88 -20.58
C ILE A 354 3.12 -3.37 -19.65
N ASN A 355 4.35 -3.22 -20.18
CA ASN A 355 5.51 -2.73 -19.44
C ASN A 355 6.05 -1.39 -19.96
N SER A 356 5.17 -0.51 -20.44
CA SER A 356 5.58 0.84 -20.93
C SER A 356 6.02 1.77 -19.80
N GLN A 357 5.62 1.52 -18.55
CA GLN A 357 6.14 2.26 -17.42
C GLN A 357 7.62 1.94 -17.25
N SER A 358 8.44 2.95 -17.46
CA SER A 358 9.88 2.93 -17.24
C SER A 358 10.24 3.56 -15.91
N MET A 359 11.36 3.14 -15.35
CA MET A 359 11.86 3.64 -14.07
C MET A 359 13.27 4.20 -14.25
N MET A 360 13.54 5.32 -13.58
CA MET A 360 14.86 5.92 -13.46
C MET A 360 15.22 6.07 -11.99
N ILE A 361 16.41 5.62 -11.62
CA ILE A 361 16.94 5.71 -10.26
C ILE A 361 18.16 6.63 -10.30
N GLY A 362 18.20 7.60 -9.40
CA GLY A 362 19.36 8.44 -9.14
C GLY A 362 19.93 8.16 -7.74
N ILE A 363 21.24 8.00 -7.64
CA ILE A 363 21.96 7.85 -6.36
C ILE A 363 22.99 8.96 -6.28
N GLU A 364 22.90 9.80 -5.25
CA GLU A 364 23.80 10.92 -5.07
C GLU A 364 25.18 10.47 -4.57
N LEU A 365 26.22 11.02 -5.18
CA LEU A 365 27.63 10.77 -4.86
C LEU A 365 28.21 11.92 -4.04
N LYS A 366 29.10 11.61 -3.12
CA LYS A 366 29.92 12.62 -2.41
C LYS A 366 30.89 13.28 -3.38
N GLU A 367 30.98 14.60 -3.32
CA GLU A 367 31.90 15.37 -4.15
C GLU A 367 33.38 14.97 -3.91
N GLY A 368 34.11 14.78 -4.99
CA GLY A 368 35.55 14.49 -4.95
C GLY A 368 35.91 13.04 -4.59
N HIS A 369 34.94 12.14 -4.46
CA HIS A 369 35.20 10.72 -4.25
C HIS A 369 35.59 10.03 -5.58
N GLN A 370 36.46 9.01 -5.53
CA GLN A 370 36.91 8.26 -6.71
C GLN A 370 35.87 7.36 -7.34
N LEU A 371 34.71 7.19 -6.69
CA LEU A 371 33.62 6.31 -7.10
C LEU A 371 33.22 6.46 -8.57
N THR A 372 33.29 7.70 -9.13
CA THR A 372 33.05 7.94 -10.56
C THR A 372 33.95 7.11 -11.46
N ALA A 373 35.27 7.12 -11.20
CA ALA A 373 36.23 6.39 -12.00
C ALA A 373 36.13 4.88 -11.83
N ASP A 374 35.86 4.42 -10.62
CA ASP A 374 35.68 3.00 -10.30
C ASP A 374 34.41 2.44 -10.95
N LEU A 375 33.30 3.19 -10.93
CA LEU A 375 32.08 2.81 -11.63
C LEU A 375 32.25 2.73 -13.14
N GLU A 376 32.91 3.68 -13.76
CA GLU A 376 33.22 3.62 -15.21
C GLU A 376 34.03 2.37 -15.52
N ARG A 377 35.04 2.06 -14.71
CA ARG A 377 35.86 0.84 -14.85
C ARG A 377 35.00 -0.43 -14.70
N LEU A 378 34.12 -0.48 -13.71
CA LEU A 378 33.25 -1.63 -13.48
C LEU A 378 32.23 -1.84 -14.61
N ILE A 379 31.65 -0.75 -15.15
CA ILE A 379 30.72 -0.83 -16.26
C ILE A 379 31.43 -1.32 -17.54
N GLU A 380 32.67 -0.89 -17.77
CA GLU A 380 33.47 -1.35 -18.91
C GLU A 380 33.81 -2.85 -18.86
N LEU A 381 33.75 -3.48 -17.68
CA LEU A 381 33.88 -4.93 -17.55
C LEU A 381 32.63 -5.71 -17.99
N ILE A 382 31.49 -5.03 -18.21
CA ILE A 382 30.25 -5.64 -18.67
C ILE A 382 30.32 -5.82 -20.20
N PRO A 383 30.43 -7.05 -20.75
CA PRO A 383 30.70 -7.26 -22.17
C PRO A 383 29.60 -6.77 -23.11
N ILE A 384 28.39 -6.56 -22.59
CA ILE A 384 27.22 -6.09 -23.35
C ILE A 384 26.93 -4.59 -23.13
N ALA A 385 27.80 -3.87 -22.43
CA ALA A 385 27.71 -2.41 -22.26
C ALA A 385 28.35 -1.69 -23.45
N GLU A 386 27.59 -0.83 -24.11
CA GLU A 386 28.06 0.02 -25.22
C GLU A 386 28.09 1.47 -24.76
N LYS A 387 29.28 2.10 -24.83
CA LYS A 387 29.42 3.52 -24.51
C LYS A 387 28.83 4.38 -25.65
N LYS A 388 27.89 5.25 -25.27
CA LYS A 388 27.22 6.20 -26.17
C LYS A 388 27.31 7.61 -25.58
N SER A 389 26.93 8.62 -26.38
CA SER A 389 26.83 10.01 -25.92
C SER A 389 25.56 10.66 -26.47
N TYR A 390 24.87 11.40 -25.59
CA TYR A 390 23.67 12.16 -25.94
C TYR A 390 23.71 13.54 -25.25
N ASN A 391 23.54 14.64 -25.97
CA ASN A 391 23.62 16.02 -25.45
C ASN A 391 24.90 16.29 -24.62
N ASN A 392 26.05 15.81 -25.07
CA ASN A 392 27.35 15.87 -24.39
C ASN A 392 27.40 15.10 -23.04
N GLN A 393 26.43 14.25 -22.78
CA GLN A 393 26.40 13.34 -21.65
C GLN A 393 26.77 11.93 -22.12
N ASP A 394 27.87 11.39 -21.60
CA ASP A 394 28.26 10.01 -21.84
C ASP A 394 27.41 9.07 -20.99
N TYR A 395 27.03 7.94 -21.55
CA TYR A 395 26.30 6.87 -20.87
C TYR A 395 26.65 5.51 -21.46
N TYR A 396 26.36 4.47 -20.73
CA TYR A 396 26.49 3.08 -21.16
C TYR A 396 25.11 2.46 -21.34
N ASN A 397 24.84 1.97 -22.54
CA ASN A 397 23.62 1.24 -22.85
C ASN A 397 23.90 -0.27 -22.80
N ILE A 398 23.11 -1.00 -22.04
CA ILE A 398 23.25 -2.45 -21.86
C ILE A 398 22.48 -3.16 -22.97
N GLN A 399 23.19 -3.78 -23.91
CA GLN A 399 22.61 -4.46 -25.06
C GLN A 399 21.99 -5.80 -24.67
N ILE A 400 20.67 -5.84 -24.47
CA ILE A 400 19.94 -7.10 -24.18
C ILE A 400 19.78 -7.86 -25.50
N PRO A 401 20.34 -9.10 -25.62
CA PRO A 401 20.15 -9.89 -26.82
C PRO A 401 18.66 -10.18 -27.07
N THR A 402 18.16 -9.72 -28.20
CA THR A 402 16.78 -10.00 -28.60
C THR A 402 16.73 -11.07 -29.67
N PRO A 403 15.82 -12.06 -29.59
CA PRO A 403 15.61 -12.99 -30.67
C PRO A 403 15.24 -12.27 -31.96
N PRO A 404 15.79 -12.67 -33.12
CA PRO A 404 15.45 -12.04 -34.39
C PRO A 404 13.93 -12.15 -34.67
N GLN A 405 13.29 -11.01 -34.87
CA GLN A 405 11.87 -10.97 -35.24
C GLN A 405 11.68 -11.60 -36.64
N GLN A 406 10.80 -12.59 -36.73
CA GLN A 406 10.45 -13.18 -38.02
C GLN A 406 9.60 -12.18 -38.83
N PRO A 407 9.81 -12.05 -40.15
CA PRO A 407 8.97 -11.20 -40.99
C PRO A 407 7.50 -11.59 -40.89
N GLY A 408 6.63 -10.63 -40.55
CA GLY A 408 5.19 -10.85 -40.39
C GLY A 408 4.73 -11.17 -38.96
N THR A 409 5.63 -11.22 -37.99
CA THR A 409 5.26 -11.33 -36.57
C THR A 409 4.66 -9.99 -36.12
N PRO A 410 3.51 -9.98 -35.42
CA PRO A 410 2.97 -8.76 -34.83
C PRO A 410 3.98 -8.10 -33.89
N PRO A 411 3.95 -6.78 -33.69
CA PRO A 411 4.79 -6.10 -32.74
C PRO A 411 4.66 -6.73 -31.35
N SER A 412 5.78 -6.85 -30.62
CA SER A 412 5.80 -7.42 -29.28
C SER A 412 4.82 -6.66 -28.35
N ARG A 413 4.06 -7.42 -27.55
CA ARG A 413 3.19 -6.87 -26.48
C ARG A 413 3.99 -6.30 -25.32
N ILE A 414 5.27 -6.59 -25.26
CA ILE A 414 6.19 -6.21 -24.21
C ILE A 414 7.26 -5.32 -24.83
N ARG A 415 7.54 -4.18 -24.20
CA ARG A 415 8.70 -3.37 -24.52
C ARG A 415 9.97 -4.14 -24.20
N ILE A 416 10.93 -4.11 -25.08
CA ILE A 416 12.26 -4.66 -24.79
C ILE A 416 12.99 -3.60 -23.96
N PRO A 417 13.41 -3.88 -22.72
CA PRO A 417 14.19 -2.94 -21.94
C PRO A 417 15.50 -2.57 -22.66
N SER A 418 15.89 -1.33 -22.53
CA SER A 418 17.16 -0.78 -23.05
C SER A 418 17.87 -0.07 -21.89
N PRO A 419 18.41 -0.84 -20.91
CA PRO A 419 18.95 -0.24 -19.70
C PRO A 419 20.14 0.67 -19.98
N CYS A 420 20.18 1.81 -19.28
CA CYS A 420 21.26 2.79 -19.35
C CYS A 420 21.83 3.07 -17.97
N ILE A 421 23.13 3.30 -17.91
CA ILE A 421 23.87 3.74 -16.73
C ILE A 421 24.69 4.96 -17.11
N ALA A 422 24.61 6.04 -16.33
CA ALA A 422 25.38 7.25 -16.53
C ALA A 422 25.75 7.92 -15.21
N ILE A 423 26.77 8.77 -15.25
CA ILE A 423 27.05 9.70 -14.17
C ILE A 423 26.64 11.09 -14.66
N VAL A 424 25.59 11.64 -14.06
CA VAL A 424 25.01 12.93 -14.42
C VAL A 424 25.21 13.90 -13.26
N GLY A 425 26.16 14.84 -13.43
CA GLY A 425 26.59 15.68 -12.31
C GLY A 425 27.22 14.85 -11.20
N ASN A 426 26.65 14.92 -10.01
CA ASN A 426 27.03 14.10 -8.85
C ASN A 426 26.07 12.92 -8.60
N TYR A 427 25.35 12.43 -9.63
CA TYR A 427 24.45 11.29 -9.50
C TYR A 427 24.85 10.14 -10.41
N ILE A 428 24.78 8.90 -9.88
CA ILE A 428 24.63 7.71 -10.71
C ILE A 428 23.17 7.64 -11.12
N VAL A 429 22.91 7.61 -12.43
CA VAL A 429 21.56 7.49 -13.00
C VAL A 429 21.44 6.16 -13.71
N LEU A 430 20.45 5.37 -13.31
CA LEU A 430 20.12 4.06 -13.84
C LEU A 430 18.68 4.10 -14.39
N THR A 431 18.46 3.59 -15.58
CA THR A 431 17.11 3.46 -16.14
C THR A 431 17.00 2.21 -17.00
N ASP A 432 15.79 1.68 -17.17
CA ASP A 432 15.48 0.55 -18.04
C ASP A 432 15.09 0.97 -19.46
N SER A 433 15.18 2.28 -19.78
CA SER A 433 14.81 2.86 -21.08
C SER A 433 15.80 3.92 -21.56
N GLU A 434 16.36 3.71 -22.75
CA GLU A 434 17.20 4.70 -23.42
C GLU A 434 16.40 5.96 -23.78
N GLU A 435 15.13 5.82 -24.17
CA GLU A 435 14.25 6.95 -24.46
C GLU A 435 14.02 7.82 -23.22
N PHE A 436 13.79 7.21 -22.05
CA PHE A 436 13.63 7.97 -20.82
C PHE A 436 14.94 8.66 -20.40
N PHE A 437 16.07 7.98 -20.58
CA PHE A 437 17.38 8.63 -20.37
C PHE A 437 17.56 9.86 -21.25
N GLN A 438 17.29 9.76 -22.56
CA GLN A 438 17.39 10.86 -23.49
C GLN A 438 16.45 12.02 -23.13
N HIS A 439 15.21 11.72 -22.76
CA HIS A 439 14.24 12.72 -22.30
C HIS A 439 14.74 13.47 -21.05
N ALA A 440 15.27 12.76 -20.07
CA ALA A 440 15.89 13.37 -18.89
C ALA A 440 17.10 14.26 -19.24
N MET A 441 17.93 13.85 -20.22
CA MET A 441 19.08 14.65 -20.67
C MET A 441 18.66 15.88 -21.49
N ASP A 442 17.56 15.83 -22.23
CA ASP A 442 16.96 17.00 -22.90
C ASP A 442 16.51 18.04 -21.84
N THR A 443 15.83 17.60 -20.80
CA THR A 443 15.44 18.45 -19.66
C THR A 443 16.65 19.05 -18.97
N ASN A 444 17.67 18.25 -18.68
CA ASN A 444 18.89 18.69 -18.00
C ASN A 444 19.65 19.77 -18.82
N SER A 445 19.77 19.55 -20.13
CA SER A 445 20.55 20.43 -21.02
C SER A 445 19.80 21.71 -21.37
N SER A 446 18.48 21.66 -21.59
CA SER A 446 17.66 22.84 -21.91
C SER A 446 17.40 23.73 -20.69
N GLY A 447 17.35 23.13 -19.49
CA GLY A 447 16.95 23.81 -18.27
C GLY A 447 15.46 24.15 -18.20
N ASN A 448 14.69 23.64 -19.15
CA ASN A 448 13.23 23.83 -19.22
C ASN A 448 12.50 22.55 -18.82
N ASP A 449 11.22 22.67 -18.51
CA ASP A 449 10.32 21.54 -18.24
C ASP A 449 10.84 20.60 -17.13
N ARG A 450 11.42 21.18 -16.07
CA ARG A 450 11.90 20.47 -14.89
C ARG A 450 10.78 20.28 -13.89
N LEU A 451 10.72 19.13 -13.23
CA LEU A 451 9.78 18.90 -12.15
C LEU A 451 9.92 19.91 -11.01
N ALA A 452 11.17 20.31 -10.69
CA ALA A 452 11.44 21.31 -9.66
C ALA A 452 10.78 22.68 -9.91
N ASP A 453 10.53 23.01 -11.18
CA ASP A 453 9.98 24.29 -11.63
C ASP A 453 8.46 24.18 -11.94
N SER A 454 7.84 22.99 -11.83
CA SER A 454 6.42 22.81 -12.10
C SER A 454 5.55 23.39 -10.99
N GLU A 455 4.41 23.97 -11.36
CA GLU A 455 3.45 24.52 -10.41
C GLU A 455 2.84 23.44 -9.51
N GLU A 456 2.61 22.27 -10.07
CA GLU A 456 2.04 21.12 -9.37
C GLU A 456 2.98 20.64 -8.25
N PHE A 457 4.25 20.48 -8.54
CA PHE A 457 5.24 20.09 -7.53
C PHE A 457 5.41 21.19 -6.46
N ALA A 458 5.41 22.45 -6.85
CA ALA A 458 5.51 23.58 -5.92
C ALA A 458 4.34 23.58 -4.92
N LEU A 459 3.11 23.30 -5.39
CA LEU A 459 1.94 23.17 -4.52
C LEU A 459 2.09 22.00 -3.54
N ILE A 460 2.48 20.81 -4.03
CA ILE A 460 2.72 19.64 -3.19
C ILE A 460 3.79 19.94 -2.13
N ARG A 461 4.89 20.53 -2.52
CA ARG A 461 5.98 20.91 -1.60
C ARG A 461 5.53 21.90 -0.53
N GLN A 462 4.69 22.88 -0.90
CA GLN A 462 4.12 23.82 0.06
C GLN A 462 3.23 23.10 1.09
N HIS A 463 2.39 22.17 0.65
CA HIS A 463 1.55 21.39 1.54
C HIS A 463 2.36 20.47 2.45
N ILE A 464 3.38 19.80 1.94
CA ILE A 464 4.32 19.01 2.74
C ILE A 464 4.93 19.88 3.85
N LYS A 465 5.43 21.07 3.50
CA LYS A 465 6.01 21.99 4.47
C LYS A 465 5.02 22.43 5.56
N ASN A 466 3.76 22.62 5.19
CA ASN A 466 2.71 22.98 6.16
C ASN A 466 2.38 21.80 7.10
N GLN A 467 2.41 20.57 6.60
CA GLN A 467 2.16 19.36 7.39
C GLN A 467 3.32 19.02 8.34
N LEU A 468 4.55 19.24 7.91
CA LEU A 468 5.74 18.96 8.71
C LEU A 468 5.95 19.95 9.87
N GLY A 469 5.55 21.22 9.71
CA GLY A 469 5.88 22.26 10.68
C GLY A 469 7.41 22.43 10.83
N GLU A 470 7.96 22.03 11.97
CA GLU A 470 9.41 22.07 12.27
C GLU A 470 10.13 20.74 11.97
N GLU A 471 9.39 19.66 11.68
CA GLU A 471 9.95 18.36 11.33
C GLU A 471 10.54 18.37 9.91
N GLN A 472 11.47 17.46 9.64
CA GLN A 472 12.10 17.32 8.33
C GLN A 472 11.72 15.98 7.69
N ALA A 473 11.54 16.02 6.38
CA ALA A 473 11.19 14.82 5.61
C ALA A 473 12.39 13.88 5.46
N SER A 474 12.16 12.60 5.70
CA SER A 474 13.10 11.55 5.32
C SER A 474 12.84 11.03 3.90
N MET A 475 11.60 11.13 3.42
CA MET A 475 11.22 10.81 2.05
C MET A 475 10.04 11.70 1.62
N ILE A 476 10.06 12.10 0.37
CA ILE A 476 8.98 12.87 -0.26
C ILE A 476 8.55 12.12 -1.52
N THR A 477 7.25 12.05 -1.75
CA THR A 477 6.68 11.54 -2.98
C THR A 477 5.82 12.59 -3.67
N PHE A 478 5.76 12.49 -4.98
CA PHE A 478 4.88 13.27 -5.84
C PHE A 478 4.29 12.34 -6.89
N ALA A 479 3.02 12.51 -7.21
CA ALA A 479 2.38 11.77 -8.28
C ALA A 479 1.36 12.62 -9.03
N GLN A 480 1.35 12.44 -10.36
CA GLN A 480 0.34 12.95 -11.28
C GLN A 480 -0.44 11.75 -11.84
N PRO A 481 -1.68 11.52 -11.45
CA PRO A 481 -2.41 10.31 -11.83
C PRO A 481 -2.87 10.29 -13.29
N ARG A 482 -2.75 11.40 -14.03
CA ARG A 482 -3.24 11.54 -15.41
C ARG A 482 -2.62 10.51 -16.37
N ASP A 483 -1.29 10.43 -16.42
CA ASP A 483 -0.60 9.58 -17.38
C ASP A 483 -0.72 8.10 -17.03
N GLN A 484 -0.81 7.79 -15.73
CA GLN A 484 -1.09 6.43 -15.26
C GLN A 484 -2.50 5.99 -15.67
N LEU A 485 -3.49 6.88 -15.54
CA LEU A 485 -4.86 6.58 -15.98
C LEU A 485 -4.94 6.42 -17.50
N GLN A 486 -4.24 7.27 -18.26
CA GLN A 486 -4.14 7.14 -19.72
C GLN A 486 -3.58 5.76 -20.12
N LEU A 487 -2.49 5.34 -19.50
CA LEU A 487 -1.91 4.01 -19.74
C LEU A 487 -2.90 2.88 -19.45
N VAL A 488 -3.65 2.97 -18.35
CA VAL A 488 -4.69 1.98 -18.00
C VAL A 488 -5.78 1.96 -19.07
N LEU A 489 -6.30 3.11 -19.50
CA LEU A 489 -7.33 3.19 -20.53
C LEU A 489 -6.83 2.67 -21.88
N ASP A 490 -5.60 2.99 -22.27
CA ASP A 490 -4.99 2.50 -23.50
C ASP A 490 -4.84 0.98 -23.49
N LEU A 491 -4.43 0.40 -22.35
CA LEU A 491 -4.34 -1.06 -22.19
C LEU A 491 -5.70 -1.75 -22.21
N VAL A 492 -6.69 -1.17 -21.53
CA VAL A 492 -8.08 -1.69 -21.52
C VAL A 492 -8.72 -1.56 -22.91
N GLY A 493 -8.41 -0.50 -23.65
CA GLY A 493 -8.87 -0.28 -25.01
C GLY A 493 -8.21 -1.17 -26.07
N ASP A 494 -7.02 -1.72 -25.80
CA ASP A 494 -6.25 -2.52 -26.77
C ASP A 494 -6.92 -3.87 -27.05
N ASP A 495 -7.22 -4.15 -28.33
CA ASP A 495 -7.84 -5.41 -28.78
C ASP A 495 -7.04 -6.65 -28.35
N ARG A 496 -5.72 -6.54 -28.26
CA ARG A 496 -4.85 -7.64 -27.81
C ARG A 496 -5.03 -7.97 -26.32
N THR A 497 -5.35 -6.98 -25.47
CA THR A 497 -5.69 -7.22 -24.07
C THR A 497 -7.03 -7.92 -23.97
N LYS A 498 -8.02 -7.53 -24.82
CA LYS A 498 -9.32 -8.20 -24.92
C LYS A 498 -9.18 -9.64 -25.38
N ASP A 499 -8.37 -9.90 -26.41
CA ASP A 499 -8.08 -11.26 -26.90
C ASP A 499 -7.44 -12.12 -25.79
N PHE A 500 -6.46 -11.58 -25.04
CA PHE A 500 -5.84 -12.31 -23.94
C PHE A 500 -6.84 -12.69 -22.84
N LEU A 501 -7.75 -11.78 -22.49
CA LEU A 501 -8.80 -12.04 -21.50
C LEU A 501 -9.78 -13.09 -22.02
N ALA A 502 -10.17 -13.00 -23.29
CA ALA A 502 -11.07 -13.97 -23.94
C ALA A 502 -10.44 -15.38 -23.96
N ASP A 503 -9.18 -15.49 -24.37
CA ASP A 503 -8.44 -16.76 -24.45
C ASP A 503 -8.25 -17.44 -23.06
N ASN A 504 -8.26 -16.64 -21.99
CA ASN A 504 -8.07 -17.13 -20.60
C ASN A 504 -9.36 -17.13 -19.77
N SER A 505 -10.48 -16.76 -20.35
CA SER A 505 -11.79 -16.68 -19.68
C SER A 505 -12.26 -18.03 -19.11
N GLU A 506 -11.93 -19.14 -19.77
CA GLU A 506 -12.25 -20.49 -19.32
C GLU A 506 -11.40 -20.95 -18.10
N ASN A 507 -10.24 -20.33 -17.88
CA ASN A 507 -9.32 -20.69 -16.80
C ASN A 507 -9.70 -20.08 -15.46
N SER A 508 -10.53 -19.02 -15.45
CA SER A 508 -10.95 -18.30 -14.25
C SER A 508 -12.26 -17.58 -14.48
N ARG A 509 -13.27 -17.83 -13.60
CA ARG A 509 -14.55 -17.10 -13.63
C ARG A 509 -14.35 -15.59 -13.59
N PHE A 510 -13.39 -15.12 -12.81
CA PHE A 510 -13.08 -13.69 -12.72
C PHE A 510 -12.55 -13.12 -14.04
N LEU A 511 -11.65 -13.84 -14.73
CA LEU A 511 -11.18 -13.42 -16.07
C LEU A 511 -12.31 -13.44 -17.10
N GLY A 512 -13.27 -14.37 -16.97
CA GLY A 512 -14.49 -14.39 -17.78
C GLY A 512 -15.34 -13.14 -17.58
N VAL A 513 -15.59 -12.74 -16.35
CA VAL A 513 -16.29 -11.49 -16.00
C VAL A 513 -15.57 -10.29 -16.62
N LEU A 514 -14.24 -10.17 -16.41
CA LEU A 514 -13.46 -9.08 -17.00
C LEU A 514 -13.54 -9.07 -18.53
N SER A 515 -13.44 -10.24 -19.20
CA SER A 515 -13.53 -10.35 -20.65
C SER A 515 -14.87 -9.85 -21.18
N ASN A 516 -15.99 -10.26 -20.55
CA ASN A 516 -17.33 -9.85 -20.95
C ASN A 516 -17.54 -8.34 -20.75
N VAL A 517 -17.14 -7.82 -19.61
CA VAL A 517 -17.27 -6.40 -19.30
C VAL A 517 -16.44 -5.56 -20.27
N MET A 518 -15.15 -5.88 -20.46
CA MET A 518 -14.26 -5.11 -21.31
C MET A 518 -14.58 -5.24 -22.81
N GLY A 519 -15.15 -6.38 -23.22
CA GLY A 519 -15.61 -6.59 -24.60
C GLY A 519 -16.78 -5.69 -25.02
N ASN A 520 -17.62 -5.31 -24.04
CA ASN A 520 -18.84 -4.53 -24.27
C ASN A 520 -18.76 -3.09 -23.74
N ALA A 521 -17.72 -2.75 -22.97
CA ALA A 521 -17.60 -1.48 -22.28
C ALA A 521 -17.34 -0.32 -23.23
N LYS A 522 -18.10 0.76 -23.06
CA LYS A 522 -17.74 2.08 -23.56
C LYS A 522 -16.82 2.73 -22.52
N LEU A 523 -15.55 2.86 -22.87
CA LEU A 523 -14.61 3.56 -22.00
C LEU A 523 -14.90 5.06 -21.98
N PRO A 524 -14.80 5.71 -20.81
CA PRO A 524 -14.96 7.16 -20.72
C PRO A 524 -13.85 7.87 -21.47
N SER A 525 -14.11 9.10 -21.92
CA SER A 525 -13.06 9.91 -22.52
C SER A 525 -12.04 10.33 -21.47
N MET A 526 -10.78 10.43 -21.89
CA MET A 526 -9.70 10.90 -20.99
C MET A 526 -10.00 12.31 -20.45
N ASP A 527 -10.55 13.20 -21.28
CA ASP A 527 -10.88 14.57 -20.87
C ASP A 527 -11.98 14.60 -19.79
N ASP A 528 -12.93 13.66 -19.81
CA ASP A 528 -13.98 13.55 -18.78
C ASP A 528 -13.43 13.10 -17.42
N LEU A 529 -12.36 12.32 -17.43
CA LEU A 529 -11.74 11.81 -16.22
C LEU A 529 -10.67 12.76 -15.65
N THR A 530 -9.84 13.34 -16.52
CA THR A 530 -8.70 14.16 -16.09
C THR A 530 -9.08 15.45 -15.38
N ARG A 531 -10.25 16.03 -15.69
CA ARG A 531 -10.78 17.19 -14.95
C ARG A 531 -11.03 16.91 -13.46
N HIS A 532 -11.12 15.63 -13.08
CA HIS A 532 -11.29 15.21 -11.69
C HIS A 532 -9.97 14.78 -11.03
N LEU A 533 -8.86 14.76 -11.78
CA LEU A 533 -7.57 14.35 -11.26
C LEU A 533 -6.75 15.57 -10.83
N ALA A 534 -6.12 15.45 -9.69
CA ALA A 534 -5.19 16.44 -9.19
C ALA A 534 -3.93 15.76 -8.65
N PRO A 535 -2.80 16.48 -8.58
CA PRO A 535 -1.57 15.95 -8.02
C PRO A 535 -1.76 15.46 -6.59
N SER A 536 -0.99 14.45 -6.23
CA SER A 536 -0.90 13.94 -4.88
C SER A 536 0.56 13.89 -4.41
N GLY A 537 0.73 13.85 -3.11
CA GLY A 537 2.05 13.73 -2.51
C GLY A 537 1.99 13.03 -1.17
N SER A 538 3.13 12.59 -0.72
CA SER A 538 3.29 12.12 0.65
C SER A 538 4.65 12.48 1.22
N VAL A 539 4.73 12.44 2.52
CA VAL A 539 5.97 12.62 3.27
C VAL A 539 6.12 11.50 4.29
N MET A 540 7.33 11.00 4.43
CA MET A 540 7.71 10.10 5.50
C MET A 540 8.60 10.83 6.50
N ILE A 541 8.28 10.67 7.78
CA ILE A 541 9.04 11.16 8.92
C ILE A 541 9.58 9.92 9.65
N ASN A 542 10.89 9.90 9.87
CA ASN A 542 11.55 8.87 10.67
C ASN A 542 11.86 9.45 12.05
N ASN A 543 11.15 8.99 13.07
CA ASN A 543 11.33 9.46 14.45
C ASN A 543 11.54 8.31 15.44
N GLU A 544 11.69 8.65 16.72
CA GLU A 544 11.91 7.66 17.78
C GLU A 544 10.78 6.64 17.91
N THR A 545 9.53 6.99 17.57
CA THR A 545 8.39 6.09 17.69
C THR A 545 8.21 5.15 16.50
N GLY A 546 8.88 5.45 15.38
CA GLY A 546 8.80 4.64 14.16
C GLY A 546 8.82 5.46 12.87
N LEU A 547 8.11 4.97 11.86
CA LEU A 547 7.96 5.65 10.58
C LEU A 547 6.54 6.20 10.48
N HIS A 548 6.40 7.48 10.19
CA HIS A 548 5.11 8.12 10.00
C HIS A 548 4.97 8.66 8.58
N PHE A 549 3.90 8.26 7.89
CA PHE A 549 3.58 8.68 6.53
C PHE A 549 2.33 9.57 6.57
N ILE A 550 2.42 10.71 5.92
CA ILE A 550 1.29 11.60 5.66
C ILE A 550 1.12 11.68 4.15
N GLY A 551 0.02 11.13 3.64
CA GLY A 551 -0.35 11.20 2.23
C GLY A 551 -1.52 12.15 2.02
N PHE A 552 -1.53 12.88 0.91
CA PHE A 552 -2.64 13.76 0.57
C PHE A 552 -2.79 13.91 -0.95
N SER A 553 -4.03 14.09 -1.38
CA SER A 553 -4.38 14.46 -2.75
C SER A 553 -4.99 15.86 -2.74
N LEU A 554 -4.64 16.68 -3.72
CA LEU A 554 -5.21 18.00 -3.86
C LEU A 554 -6.60 17.93 -4.49
N LYS A 555 -7.42 18.95 -4.27
CA LYS A 555 -8.66 19.11 -5.03
C LYS A 555 -8.34 19.58 -6.45
N PRO A 556 -8.98 18.99 -7.47
CA PRO A 556 -8.94 19.58 -8.80
C PRO A 556 -9.40 21.04 -8.77
N THR A 557 -8.71 21.91 -9.49
CA THR A 557 -9.17 23.28 -9.70
C THR A 557 -10.46 23.24 -10.51
N GLU A 558 -11.55 23.75 -9.96
CA GLU A 558 -12.78 23.98 -10.72
C GLU A 558 -12.49 25.06 -11.76
N GLU A 559 -12.39 24.72 -13.05
CA GLU A 559 -12.38 25.68 -14.16
C GLU A 559 -13.80 26.17 -14.45
#